data_bc3773e2aeef4d4a58d0c48d1bf988af
#
_entry.id   bc3773e2aeef4d4a58d0c48d1bf988af
#
_cell.length_a   1.000
_cell.length_b   1.000
_cell.length_c   1.000
_cell.angle_alpha   90.00
_cell.angle_beta   90.00
_cell.angle_gamma   90.00
#
_symmetry.space_group_name_H-M   'P 1'
#
loop_
_entity.id
_entity.type
_entity.pdbx_description
1 polymer ?
#
loop_
_entity_poly.entity_id
_entity_poly.type
_entity_poly.pdbx_seq_one_letter_code
_entity_poly.pdbx_strand_id
1 'polypeptide(L)'
;MREGIRMNILFYLVPKSEVMYLYDDYTMRQAIEKMEYHKYGAVPIISREGAYVGTLTEGDILWELAGRDFHDIHDAEEISLRQIKRKRDNQPVNVNCNIEDLVMTSLNQNFVPVIDDNGIFIGIITRKSIIEYFYTKYKELNA
;
A
#
# COMPACT_ATOMS: atom_id res chain seq x y z
N MET A 1 -6.05 6.01 -28.93
CA MET A 1 -5.74 4.96 -27.97
C MET A 1 -5.82 3.60 -28.62
N ARG A 2 -4.91 2.80 -28.32
CA ARG A 2 -4.83 1.45 -28.88
C ARG A 2 -5.42 0.48 -27.90
N GLU A 3 -6.41 -0.27 -28.32
CA GLU A 3 -7.04 -1.24 -27.46
C GLU A 3 -6.06 -2.33 -27.04
N GLY A 4 -5.14 -2.68 -27.91
CA GLY A 4 -4.14 -3.70 -27.62
C GLY A 4 -3.19 -3.38 -26.48
N ILE A 5 -3.10 -2.13 -26.05
CA ILE A 5 -2.25 -1.74 -24.91
C ILE A 5 -3.07 -1.33 -23.70
N ARG A 6 -4.36 -1.59 -23.76
CA ARG A 6 -5.24 -1.28 -22.65
C ARG A 6 -5.13 -2.35 -21.57
N MET A 7 -4.89 -1.91 -20.34
CA MET A 7 -4.79 -2.81 -19.21
C MET A 7 -6.10 -2.73 -18.40
N ASN A 8 -6.68 -3.88 -18.09
CA ASN A 8 -7.76 -3.94 -17.13
C ASN A 8 -7.12 -4.07 -15.75
N ILE A 9 -7.13 -3.00 -14.97
CA ILE A 9 -6.43 -2.97 -13.70
C ILE A 9 -6.97 -4.01 -12.71
N LEU A 10 -8.26 -4.34 -12.80
CA LEU A 10 -8.84 -5.34 -11.91
C LEU A 10 -8.25 -6.73 -12.12
N PHE A 11 -7.68 -6.98 -13.30
CA PHE A 11 -7.03 -8.26 -13.59
C PHE A 11 -5.81 -8.49 -12.71
N TYR A 12 -5.15 -7.42 -12.31
CA TYR A 12 -3.90 -7.48 -11.53
C TYR A 12 -4.11 -7.07 -10.08
N LEU A 13 -5.35 -6.81 -9.69
CA LEU A 13 -5.66 -6.42 -8.34
C LEU A 13 -5.46 -7.58 -7.37
N VAL A 14 -4.70 -7.33 -6.31
CA VAL A 14 -4.72 -8.19 -5.13
C VAL A 14 -5.86 -7.66 -4.27
N PRO A 15 -6.97 -8.39 -4.15
CA PRO A 15 -8.15 -7.87 -3.46
C PRO A 15 -7.91 -7.69 -1.97
N LYS A 16 -8.67 -6.79 -1.37
CA LYS A 16 -8.55 -6.46 0.05
C LYS A 16 -8.50 -7.70 0.94
N SER A 17 -9.28 -8.72 0.62
CA SER A 17 -9.32 -9.96 1.41
C SER A 17 -8.01 -10.72 1.46
N GLU A 18 -7.09 -10.43 0.52
CA GLU A 18 -5.78 -11.07 0.45
C GLU A 18 -4.64 -10.13 0.83
N VAL A 19 -4.95 -8.89 1.17
CA VAL A 19 -3.94 -7.89 1.52
C VAL A 19 -3.82 -7.81 3.03
N MET A 20 -2.59 -7.77 3.54
CA MET A 20 -2.36 -7.46 4.95
C MET A 20 -2.43 -5.94 5.10
N TYR A 21 -3.37 -5.47 5.88
CA TYR A 21 -3.54 -4.05 6.15
C TYR A 21 -3.73 -3.83 7.65
N LEU A 22 -3.65 -2.57 8.07
CA LEU A 22 -3.83 -2.18 9.46
C LEU A 22 -5.00 -1.23 9.56
N TYR A 23 -5.75 -1.30 10.65
CA TYR A 23 -6.73 -0.27 10.96
C TYR A 23 -6.02 0.91 11.63
N ASP A 24 -6.50 2.11 11.36
CA ASP A 24 -5.87 3.33 11.87
C ASP A 24 -5.95 3.47 13.39
N ASP A 25 -6.85 2.73 14.03
CA ASP A 25 -6.98 2.71 15.49
C ASP A 25 -6.12 1.63 16.16
N TYR A 26 -5.34 0.89 15.39
CA TYR A 26 -4.39 -0.07 15.96
C TYR A 26 -3.28 0.65 16.71
N THR A 27 -2.63 -0.07 17.63
CA THR A 27 -1.45 0.43 18.32
C THR A 27 -0.20 0.14 17.50
N MET A 28 0.86 0.88 17.80
CA MET A 28 2.17 0.62 17.20
C MET A 28 2.61 -0.83 17.44
N ARG A 29 2.34 -1.38 18.63
CA ARG A 29 2.71 -2.76 18.93
C ARG A 29 2.01 -3.74 17.98
N GLN A 30 0.70 -3.56 17.75
CA GLN A 30 -0.03 -4.42 16.85
C GLN A 30 0.55 -4.33 15.42
N ALA A 31 0.92 -3.11 14.99
CA ALA A 31 1.52 -2.91 13.68
C ALA A 31 2.87 -3.62 13.57
N ILE A 32 3.73 -3.45 14.57
CA ILE A 32 5.05 -4.09 14.59
C ILE A 32 4.90 -5.61 14.52
N GLU A 33 4.02 -6.18 15.32
CA GLU A 33 3.83 -7.63 15.36
C GLU A 33 3.32 -8.16 14.02
N LYS A 34 2.38 -7.47 13.38
CA LYS A 34 1.86 -7.91 12.09
C LYS A 34 2.90 -7.78 10.99
N MET A 35 3.63 -6.68 10.95
CA MET A 35 4.66 -6.45 9.93
C MET A 35 5.82 -7.43 10.10
N GLU A 36 6.20 -7.72 11.33
CA GLU A 36 7.26 -8.69 11.63
C GLU A 36 6.83 -10.09 11.21
N TYR A 37 5.59 -10.48 11.53
CA TYR A 37 5.09 -11.80 11.19
C TYR A 37 5.07 -12.02 9.66
N HIS A 38 4.62 -11.04 8.91
CA HIS A 38 4.54 -11.15 7.44
C HIS A 38 5.80 -10.71 6.72
N LYS A 39 6.76 -10.12 7.44
CA LYS A 39 8.03 -9.59 6.87
C LYS A 39 7.79 -8.51 5.82
N TYR A 40 6.79 -7.67 6.01
CA TYR A 40 6.48 -6.57 5.11
C TYR A 40 7.10 -5.27 5.59
N GLY A 41 7.71 -4.53 4.67
CA GLY A 41 8.33 -3.24 4.97
C GLY A 41 7.39 -2.05 4.86
N ALA A 42 6.23 -2.25 4.25
CA ALA A 42 5.23 -1.20 4.08
C ALA A 42 3.85 -1.84 3.95
N VAL A 43 2.86 -1.26 4.63
CA VAL A 43 1.50 -1.81 4.62
C VAL A 43 0.47 -0.69 4.57
N PRO A 44 -0.68 -0.91 3.90
CA PRO A 44 -1.75 0.09 3.89
C PRO A 44 -2.44 0.19 5.26
N ILE A 45 -2.87 1.40 5.57
CA ILE A 45 -3.71 1.70 6.74
C ILE A 45 -5.08 2.09 6.22
N ILE A 46 -6.12 1.51 6.80
CA ILE A 46 -7.50 1.85 6.45
C ILE A 46 -8.29 2.23 7.69
N SER A 47 -9.37 2.99 7.50
CA SER A 47 -10.28 3.31 8.58
C SER A 47 -11.24 2.14 8.83
N ARG A 48 -11.97 2.20 9.93
CA ARG A 48 -12.99 1.18 10.22
C ARG A 48 -14.12 1.18 9.20
N GLU A 49 -14.34 2.30 8.52
CA GLU A 49 -15.31 2.41 7.43
C GLU A 49 -14.75 1.88 6.10
N GLY A 50 -13.49 1.53 6.06
CA GLY A 50 -12.87 0.94 4.88
C GLY A 50 -12.12 1.91 3.98
N ALA A 51 -12.04 3.18 4.35
CA ALA A 51 -11.34 4.18 3.54
C ALA A 51 -9.83 4.01 3.65
N TYR A 52 -9.13 4.22 2.54
CA TYR A 52 -7.67 4.24 2.57
C TYR A 52 -7.21 5.50 3.30
N VAL A 53 -6.38 5.31 4.33
CA VAL A 53 -5.86 6.40 5.17
C VAL A 53 -4.43 6.75 4.79
N GLY A 54 -3.60 5.75 4.56
CA GLY A 54 -2.19 5.98 4.26
C GLY A 54 -1.40 4.69 4.28
N THR A 55 -0.09 4.82 4.32
CA THR A 55 0.83 3.68 4.28
C THR A 55 1.83 3.80 5.41
N LEU A 56 1.93 2.76 6.23
CA LEU A 56 2.92 2.71 7.31
C LEU A 56 4.14 1.94 6.81
N THR A 57 5.33 2.53 7.03
CA THR A 57 6.59 1.90 6.65
C THR A 57 7.42 1.58 7.87
N GLU A 58 8.40 0.67 7.68
CA GLU A 58 9.41 0.38 8.72
C GLU A 58 10.12 1.66 9.16
N GLY A 59 10.39 2.55 8.20
CA GLY A 59 11.05 3.82 8.50
C GLY A 59 10.22 4.72 9.41
N ASP A 60 8.90 4.74 9.18
CA ASP A 60 8.00 5.54 10.03
C ASP A 60 8.07 5.07 11.48
N ILE A 61 8.10 3.76 11.68
CA ILE A 61 8.21 3.17 13.02
C ILE A 61 9.57 3.49 13.63
N LEU A 62 10.64 3.32 12.86
CA LEU A 62 11.99 3.58 13.32
C LEU A 62 12.15 5.02 13.81
N TRP A 63 11.71 5.99 13.04
CA TRP A 63 11.85 7.39 13.41
C TRP A 63 10.97 7.79 14.57
N GLU A 64 9.81 7.14 14.73
CA GLU A 64 8.96 7.35 15.89
C GLU A 64 9.66 6.86 17.16
N LEU A 65 10.27 5.66 17.09
CA LEU A 65 11.00 5.10 18.22
C LEU A 65 12.23 5.94 18.58
N ALA A 66 12.94 6.44 17.57
CA ALA A 66 14.13 7.25 17.80
C ALA A 66 13.80 8.58 18.51
N GLY A 67 12.58 9.08 18.34
CA GLY A 67 12.13 10.30 18.98
C GLY A 67 11.50 10.13 20.35
N ARG A 68 11.41 8.91 20.86
CA ARG A 68 10.76 8.60 22.13
C ARG A 68 11.69 7.88 23.07
N ASP A 69 11.37 7.95 24.38
CA ASP A 69 12.04 7.15 25.42
C ASP A 69 11.39 5.76 25.41
N PHE A 70 11.95 4.88 24.60
CA PHE A 70 11.36 3.56 24.31
C PHE A 70 12.23 2.46 24.92
N HIS A 71 11.67 1.64 25.77
CA HIS A 71 12.39 0.59 26.50
C HIS A 71 12.13 -0.81 25.99
N ASP A 72 10.90 -1.13 25.67
CA ASP A 72 10.55 -2.44 25.10
C ASP A 72 9.25 -2.34 24.29
N ILE A 73 8.86 -3.47 23.68
CA ILE A 73 7.70 -3.47 22.78
C ILE A 73 6.38 -3.14 23.50
N HIS A 74 6.32 -3.31 24.80
CA HIS A 74 5.11 -2.98 25.56
C HIS A 74 4.83 -1.48 25.55
N ASP A 75 5.87 -0.66 25.43
CA ASP A 75 5.70 0.79 25.36
C ASP A 75 4.93 1.19 24.10
N ALA A 76 4.99 0.35 23.07
CA ALA A 76 4.28 0.61 21.81
C ALA A 76 2.76 0.41 21.95
N GLU A 77 2.27 -0.20 23.02
CA GLU A 77 0.84 -0.34 23.26
C GLU A 77 0.16 0.99 23.55
N GLU A 78 0.92 1.97 24.04
CA GLU A 78 0.40 3.29 24.37
C GLU A 78 0.39 4.23 23.18
N ILE A 79 0.91 3.80 22.03
CA ILE A 79 1.03 4.66 20.84
C ILE A 79 0.02 4.19 19.79
N SER A 80 -0.94 5.04 19.47
CA SER A 80 -1.88 4.78 18.39
C SER A 80 -1.21 5.06 17.05
N LEU A 81 -1.58 4.32 16.00
CA LEU A 81 -1.08 4.61 14.65
C LEU A 81 -1.42 6.03 14.22
N ARG A 82 -2.52 6.60 14.74
CA ARG A 82 -2.90 7.98 14.47
C ARG A 82 -1.88 9.00 14.97
N GLN A 83 -1.06 8.62 15.95
CA GLN A 83 -0.03 9.49 16.54
C GLN A 83 1.30 9.42 15.79
N ILE A 84 1.48 8.43 14.92
CA ILE A 84 2.74 8.25 14.21
C ILE A 84 2.76 9.18 13.00
N LYS A 85 3.80 10.01 12.92
CA LYS A 85 4.00 10.90 11.77
C LYS A 85 4.58 10.07 10.63
N ARG A 86 3.82 9.92 9.57
CA ARG A 86 4.29 9.22 8.37
C ARG A 86 5.01 10.19 7.47
N LYS A 87 6.12 9.76 6.89
CA LYS A 87 6.91 10.61 6.02
C LYS A 87 6.19 10.84 4.69
N ARG A 88 5.62 9.78 4.14
CA ARG A 88 4.94 9.85 2.85
C ARG A 88 4.01 8.64 2.70
N ASP A 89 2.79 8.91 2.26
CA ASP A 89 1.84 7.84 1.96
C ASP A 89 1.93 7.44 0.50
N ASN A 90 1.68 6.17 0.22
CA ASN A 90 1.53 5.74 -1.16
C ASN A 90 0.27 6.40 -1.74
N GLN A 91 0.40 6.93 -2.94
CA GLN A 91 -0.72 7.57 -3.62
C GLN A 91 -1.65 6.51 -4.19
N PRO A 92 -2.96 6.61 -3.93
CA PRO A 92 -3.91 5.66 -4.48
C PRO A 92 -4.32 6.04 -5.89
N VAL A 93 -4.88 5.07 -6.61
CA VAL A 93 -5.54 5.33 -7.88
C VAL A 93 -6.99 4.86 -7.78
N ASN A 94 -7.85 5.49 -8.56
CA ASN A 94 -9.24 5.06 -8.67
C ASN A 94 -9.31 3.79 -9.52
N VAL A 95 -10.23 2.91 -9.20
CA VAL A 95 -10.41 1.65 -9.93
C VAL A 95 -10.66 1.88 -11.44
N ASN A 96 -11.15 3.05 -11.79
CA ASN A 96 -11.42 3.42 -13.19
C ASN A 96 -10.30 4.23 -13.84
N CYS A 97 -9.13 4.34 -13.19
CA CYS A 97 -8.02 5.11 -13.75
C CYS A 97 -7.50 4.49 -15.04
N ASN A 98 -6.81 5.30 -15.85
CA ASN A 98 -6.17 4.78 -17.04
C ASN A 98 -4.81 4.18 -16.69
N ILE A 99 -4.24 3.44 -17.64
CA ILE A 99 -2.97 2.74 -17.42
C ILE A 99 -1.81 3.72 -17.18
N GLU A 100 -1.85 4.90 -17.78
CA GLU A 100 -0.80 5.88 -17.59
C GLU A 100 -0.75 6.36 -16.13
N ASP A 101 -1.91 6.64 -15.54
CA ASP A 101 -1.98 7.05 -14.14
C ASP A 101 -1.40 5.96 -13.23
N LEU A 102 -1.74 4.71 -13.50
CA LEU A 102 -1.25 3.59 -12.72
C LEU A 102 0.27 3.47 -12.82
N VAL A 103 0.81 3.55 -14.03
CA VAL A 103 2.25 3.44 -14.28
C VAL A 103 3.00 4.57 -13.60
N MET A 104 2.54 5.81 -13.80
CA MET A 104 3.20 6.98 -13.22
C MET A 104 3.18 6.93 -11.69
N THR A 105 2.07 6.50 -11.12
CA THR A 105 1.95 6.36 -9.67
C THR A 105 2.92 5.31 -9.13
N SER A 106 3.13 4.22 -9.86
CA SER A 106 4.01 3.13 -9.42
C SER A 106 5.50 3.45 -9.49
N LEU A 107 5.90 4.55 -10.12
CA LEU A 107 7.32 4.86 -10.27
C LEU A 107 8.01 5.08 -8.93
N ASN A 108 7.30 5.62 -7.96
CA ASN A 108 7.90 6.02 -6.68
C ASN A 108 7.36 5.22 -5.49
N GLN A 109 6.65 4.15 -5.75
CA GLN A 109 6.09 3.32 -4.67
C GLN A 109 6.01 1.87 -5.13
N ASN A 110 6.22 0.95 -4.20
CA ASN A 110 6.29 -0.48 -4.52
C ASN A 110 4.92 -1.13 -4.71
N PHE A 111 3.86 -0.49 -4.24
CA PHE A 111 2.49 -0.91 -4.53
C PHE A 111 1.61 0.33 -4.64
N VAL A 112 0.49 0.15 -5.33
CA VAL A 112 -0.47 1.23 -5.56
C VAL A 112 -1.79 0.82 -4.92
N PRO A 113 -2.25 1.54 -3.88
CA PRO A 113 -3.58 1.29 -3.33
C PRO A 113 -4.64 1.63 -4.38
N VAL A 114 -5.68 0.80 -4.45
CA VAL A 114 -6.78 1.03 -5.38
C VAL A 114 -8.02 1.33 -4.57
N ILE A 115 -8.70 2.41 -4.93
CA ILE A 115 -9.91 2.88 -4.24
C ILE A 115 -11.05 3.02 -5.22
N ASP A 116 -12.28 2.98 -4.70
CA ASP A 116 -13.47 3.27 -5.50
C ASP A 116 -13.79 4.77 -5.44
N ASP A 117 -14.91 5.16 -6.02
CA ASP A 117 -15.32 6.58 -6.09
C ASP A 117 -15.61 7.18 -4.72
N ASN A 118 -15.82 6.37 -3.71
CA ASN A 118 -16.08 6.81 -2.34
C ASN A 118 -14.82 6.78 -1.46
N GLY A 119 -13.66 6.50 -2.06
CA GLY A 119 -12.41 6.42 -1.31
C GLY A 119 -12.22 5.10 -0.57
N ILE A 120 -13.07 4.12 -0.81
CA ILE A 120 -12.99 2.82 -0.15
C ILE A 120 -11.86 1.99 -0.76
N PHE A 121 -11.02 1.47 0.12
CA PHE A 121 -9.88 0.63 -0.26
C PHE A 121 -10.39 -0.73 -0.74
N ILE A 122 -10.07 -1.09 -1.98
CA ILE A 122 -10.51 -2.37 -2.56
C ILE A 122 -9.36 -3.36 -2.76
N GLY A 123 -8.13 -2.90 -2.67
CA GLY A 123 -6.96 -3.76 -2.82
C GLY A 123 -5.74 -2.99 -3.27
N ILE A 124 -4.74 -3.71 -3.75
CA ILE A 124 -3.50 -3.10 -4.23
C ILE A 124 -3.10 -3.71 -5.58
N ILE A 125 -2.29 -2.95 -6.32
CA ILE A 125 -1.60 -3.48 -7.49
C ILE A 125 -0.12 -3.27 -7.21
N THR A 126 0.67 -4.34 -7.33
CA THR A 126 2.10 -4.26 -7.05
C THR A 126 2.85 -3.72 -8.25
N ARG A 127 3.96 -3.01 -7.99
CA ARG A 127 4.86 -2.57 -9.06
C ARG A 127 5.34 -3.76 -9.86
N LYS A 128 5.60 -4.88 -9.20
CA LYS A 128 6.03 -6.11 -9.87
C LYS A 128 5.03 -6.55 -10.92
N SER A 129 3.74 -6.55 -10.60
CA SER A 129 2.69 -6.95 -11.56
C SER A 129 2.65 -6.02 -12.77
N ILE A 130 2.85 -4.73 -12.55
CA ILE A 130 2.85 -3.74 -13.63
C ILE A 130 4.04 -3.99 -14.55
N ILE A 131 5.21 -4.20 -13.99
CA ILE A 131 6.42 -4.47 -14.77
C ILE A 131 6.26 -5.77 -15.55
N GLU A 132 5.74 -6.82 -14.91
CA GLU A 132 5.52 -8.10 -15.58
C GLU A 132 4.54 -7.97 -16.75
N TYR A 133 3.50 -7.17 -16.58
CA TYR A 133 2.55 -6.91 -17.68
C TYR A 133 3.26 -6.32 -18.89
N PHE A 134 4.06 -5.27 -18.66
CA PHE A 134 4.74 -4.61 -19.77
C PHE A 134 5.86 -5.47 -20.38
N TYR A 135 6.53 -6.26 -19.55
CA TYR A 135 7.54 -7.18 -20.07
C TYR A 135 6.90 -8.22 -21.00
N THR A 136 5.75 -8.76 -20.60
CA THR A 136 5.03 -9.73 -21.43
C THR A 136 4.60 -9.08 -22.75
N LYS A 137 4.09 -7.86 -22.71
CA LYS A 137 3.70 -7.14 -23.92
C LYS A 137 4.90 -6.87 -24.82
N TYR A 138 6.03 -6.50 -24.23
CA TYR A 138 7.26 -6.29 -24.97
C TYR A 138 7.68 -7.56 -25.72
N LYS A 139 7.64 -8.71 -25.04
CA LYS A 139 8.01 -9.98 -25.65
C LYS A 139 7.05 -10.35 -26.79
N GLU A 140 5.76 -10.12 -26.62
CA GLU A 140 4.78 -10.41 -27.66
C GLU A 140 5.04 -9.58 -28.92
N LEU A 141 5.41 -8.32 -28.74
CA LEU A 141 5.68 -7.42 -29.87
C LEU A 141 6.98 -7.78 -30.61
N ASN A 142 7.90 -8.47 -29.94
CA ASN A 142 9.21 -8.80 -30.49
C ASN A 142 9.39 -10.29 -30.78
N ALA A 143 8.30 -11.03 -30.75
CA ALA A 143 8.32 -12.47 -31.03
C ALA A 143 8.33 -12.74 -32.53
#